data_df6f741e92fcfeee4bc63dca1f766cc5
#
_entry.id   df6f741e92fcfeee4bc63dca1f766cc5
#
_cell.length_a   1.000
_cell.length_b   1.000
_cell.length_c   1.000
_cell.angle_alpha   90.00
_cell.angle_beta   90.00
_cell.angle_gamma   90.00
#
_symmetry.space_group_name_H-M   'P 1'
#
loop_
_entity.id
_entity.type
_entity.pdbx_description
1 polymer ?
#
loop_
_entity_poly.entity_id
_entity_poly.type
_entity_poly.pdbx_seq_one_letter_code
_entity_poly.pdbx_strand_id
1 'polypeptide(L)'
;MKRLFFLVLMLGASLQANAALTIEITKGAEGALPIAVVPFAWRGDAGRPPPHAVGEVVAADLKRSGRFKPLSPDEMLARPTRGEEVDFRDWRALNVDNLVIGDISPNGPGGFIVKFYLYDVFRGEQITGYSMPTTARDLRATAHSIADIVYETLTGQPGAFATRIAYVTSQRQGKDQEKVELRIADADGYSPQTIVSSKEPIMSP
;
A
#
# COMPACT_ATOMS: atom_id res chain seq x y z
N MET A 1 39.37 59.12 13.80
CA MET A 1 38.50 58.40 14.76
C MET A 1 37.15 58.00 14.15
N LYS A 2 36.44 58.79 13.37
CA LYS A 2 35.14 58.44 12.77
C LYS A 2 35.19 57.25 11.78
N ARG A 3 36.28 57.05 11.05
CA ARG A 3 36.44 55.97 10.09
C ARG A 3 36.70 54.59 10.73
N LEU A 4 37.33 54.59 11.91
CA LEU A 4 37.57 53.37 12.70
C LEU A 4 36.29 52.83 13.35
N PHE A 5 35.37 53.73 13.76
CA PHE A 5 34.09 53.38 14.36
C PHE A 5 33.13 52.72 13.33
N PHE A 6 33.22 53.10 12.05
CA PHE A 6 32.41 52.51 11.00
C PHE A 6 32.89 51.12 10.61
N LEU A 7 34.18 50.84 10.73
CA LEU A 7 34.76 49.53 10.46
C LEU A 7 34.39 48.49 11.52
N VAL A 8 34.27 48.89 12.78
CA VAL A 8 33.86 48.01 13.90
C VAL A 8 32.36 47.70 13.86
N LEU A 9 31.53 48.63 13.37
CA LEU A 9 30.09 48.41 13.21
C LEU A 9 29.73 47.40 12.09
N MET A 10 30.59 47.29 11.07
CA MET A 10 30.41 46.34 9.97
C MET A 10 30.82 44.92 10.34
N LEU A 11 31.62 44.71 11.38
CA LEU A 11 32.06 43.36 11.80
C LEU A 11 31.04 42.66 12.73
N GLY A 12 29.98 43.38 13.17
CA GLY A 12 28.96 42.85 14.09
C GLY A 12 27.74 42.23 13.47
N ALA A 13 27.61 42.26 12.12
CA ALA A 13 26.51 41.59 11.40
C ALA A 13 26.86 40.14 11.14
N SER A 14 26.99 39.34 12.19
CA SER A 14 27.00 37.87 12.09
C SER A 14 25.64 37.43 11.62
N LEU A 15 25.50 37.16 10.31
CA LEU A 15 24.37 36.45 9.76
C LEU A 15 24.30 35.08 10.40
N GLN A 16 23.38 34.89 11.33
CA GLN A 16 23.03 33.58 11.83
C GLN A 16 22.33 32.84 10.68
N ALA A 17 23.09 32.11 9.89
CA ALA A 17 22.57 31.13 8.95
C ALA A 17 21.97 29.98 9.79
N ASN A 18 20.65 29.99 10.00
CA ASN A 18 19.94 28.82 10.45
C ASN A 18 20.00 27.78 9.32
N ALA A 19 20.99 26.90 9.38
CA ALA A 19 21.01 25.70 8.56
C ALA A 19 19.93 24.78 9.11
N ALA A 20 18.74 24.83 8.56
CA ALA A 20 17.74 23.80 8.76
C ALA A 20 18.31 22.51 8.15
N LEU A 21 18.63 21.53 8.98
CA LEU A 21 19.02 20.20 8.52
C LEU A 21 17.78 19.53 7.91
N THR A 22 17.63 19.63 6.60
CA THR A 22 16.61 18.86 5.87
C THR A 22 17.17 17.46 5.66
N ILE A 23 16.71 16.52 6.48
CA ILE A 23 16.99 15.09 6.27
C ILE A 23 16.01 14.61 5.21
N GLU A 24 16.44 14.56 3.98
CA GLU A 24 15.70 13.93 2.90
C GLU A 24 15.95 12.41 2.99
N ILE A 25 14.98 11.66 3.52
CA ILE A 25 15.03 10.20 3.56
C ILE A 25 14.63 9.69 2.17
N THR A 26 15.55 9.76 1.21
CA THR A 26 15.37 9.26 -0.16
C THR A 26 15.59 7.75 -0.29
N LYS A 27 15.98 7.06 0.77
CA LYS A 27 16.35 5.64 0.74
C LYS A 27 15.19 4.63 0.77
N GLY A 28 13.93 5.07 0.71
CA GLY A 28 12.79 4.14 0.68
C GLY A 28 12.52 3.48 -0.68
N ALA A 29 13.06 4.02 -1.79
CA ALA A 29 12.75 3.57 -3.14
C ALA A 29 13.97 3.04 -3.93
N GLU A 30 15.19 3.30 -3.49
CA GLU A 30 16.38 2.73 -4.10
C GLU A 30 16.53 1.26 -3.67
N GLY A 31 16.10 0.33 -4.54
CA GLY A 31 16.13 -1.11 -4.28
C GLY A 31 14.74 -1.73 -4.09
N ALA A 32 13.66 -0.98 -4.30
CA ALA A 32 12.32 -1.57 -4.35
C ALA A 32 12.18 -2.51 -5.56
N LEU A 33 11.69 -3.73 -5.32
CA LEU A 33 11.50 -4.76 -6.33
C LEU A 33 10.41 -4.36 -7.33
N PRO A 34 10.70 -4.27 -8.63
CA PRO A 34 9.69 -4.03 -9.64
C PRO A 34 8.69 -5.19 -9.71
N ILE A 35 7.41 -4.89 -9.58
CA ILE A 35 6.34 -5.89 -9.63
C ILE A 35 5.18 -5.37 -10.46
N ALA A 36 4.53 -6.24 -11.21
CA ALA A 36 3.24 -5.92 -11.82
C ALA A 36 2.13 -6.69 -11.10
N VAL A 37 1.07 -5.99 -10.72
CA VAL A 37 -0.17 -6.60 -10.22
C VAL A 37 -1.26 -6.25 -11.21
N VAL A 38 -1.61 -7.22 -12.06
CA VAL A 38 -2.65 -7.04 -13.08
C VAL A 38 -4.01 -6.90 -12.40
N PRO A 39 -4.88 -5.98 -12.83
CA PRO A 39 -6.24 -5.92 -12.35
C PRO A 39 -6.93 -7.28 -12.48
N PHE A 40 -7.46 -7.81 -11.37
CA PHE A 40 -8.08 -9.14 -11.36
C PHE A 40 -9.36 -9.15 -12.20
N ALA A 41 -9.47 -10.12 -13.08
CA ALA A 41 -10.63 -10.24 -13.96
C ALA A 41 -11.87 -10.70 -13.19
N TRP A 42 -13.00 -10.07 -13.46
CA TRP A 42 -14.30 -10.55 -13.00
C TRP A 42 -14.87 -11.59 -13.97
N ARG A 43 -15.23 -12.76 -13.45
CA ARG A 43 -15.78 -13.90 -14.22
C ARG A 43 -17.28 -14.07 -14.04
N GLY A 44 -17.94 -13.14 -13.39
CA GLY A 44 -19.40 -13.18 -13.20
C GLY A 44 -20.15 -12.21 -14.10
N ASP A 45 -21.39 -11.92 -13.72
CA ASP A 45 -22.23 -10.96 -14.44
C ASP A 45 -21.61 -9.55 -14.38
N ALA A 46 -21.43 -8.94 -15.56
CA ALA A 46 -20.88 -7.58 -15.68
C ALA A 46 -21.71 -6.51 -14.96
N GLY A 47 -23.02 -6.73 -14.82
CA GLY A 47 -23.93 -5.84 -14.06
C GLY A 47 -23.78 -5.95 -12.54
N ARG A 48 -23.00 -6.90 -12.02
CA ARG A 48 -22.80 -7.16 -10.59
C ARG A 48 -21.32 -7.43 -10.28
N PRO A 49 -20.43 -6.45 -10.49
CA PRO A 49 -19.02 -6.63 -10.18
C PRO A 49 -18.82 -6.81 -8.66
N PRO A 50 -17.67 -7.38 -8.25
CA PRO A 50 -17.32 -7.47 -6.84
C PRO A 50 -17.16 -6.07 -6.24
N PRO A 51 -17.44 -5.90 -4.92
CA PRO A 51 -17.45 -4.58 -4.28
C PRO A 51 -16.06 -3.93 -4.16
N HIS A 52 -15.00 -4.68 -4.34
CA HIS A 52 -13.62 -4.23 -4.23
C HIS A 52 -12.75 -4.74 -5.38
N ALA A 53 -11.88 -3.89 -5.87
CA ALA A 53 -10.87 -4.23 -6.86
C ALA A 53 -9.66 -4.89 -6.16
N VAL A 54 -9.68 -6.22 -6.03
CA VAL A 54 -8.68 -7.00 -5.27
C VAL A 54 -7.26 -6.68 -5.71
N GLY A 55 -6.98 -6.67 -7.02
CA GLY A 55 -5.64 -6.38 -7.54
C GLY A 55 -5.12 -4.99 -7.15
N GLU A 56 -6.00 -3.98 -7.10
CA GLU A 56 -5.63 -2.62 -6.69
C GLU A 56 -5.25 -2.57 -5.20
N VAL A 57 -5.98 -3.27 -4.33
CA VAL A 57 -5.65 -3.37 -2.91
C VAL A 57 -4.30 -4.06 -2.72
N VAL A 58 -4.06 -5.18 -3.41
CA VAL A 58 -2.76 -5.88 -3.38
C VAL A 58 -1.62 -4.96 -3.82
N ALA A 59 -1.77 -4.25 -4.94
CA ALA A 59 -0.76 -3.32 -5.43
C ALA A 59 -0.50 -2.18 -4.44
N ALA A 60 -1.55 -1.61 -3.83
CA ALA A 60 -1.43 -0.55 -2.84
C ALA A 60 -0.70 -1.00 -1.58
N ASP A 61 -0.98 -2.21 -1.09
CA ASP A 61 -0.30 -2.80 0.06
C ASP A 61 1.19 -3.02 -0.20
N LEU A 62 1.52 -3.66 -1.32
CA LEU A 62 2.90 -3.90 -1.71
C LEU A 62 3.67 -2.58 -1.87
N LYS A 63 3.05 -1.56 -2.49
CA LYS A 63 3.63 -0.21 -2.59
C LYS A 63 3.87 0.42 -1.21
N ARG A 64 2.89 0.32 -0.30
CA ARG A 64 2.97 0.90 1.06
C ARG A 64 4.09 0.28 1.88
N SER A 65 4.45 -0.97 1.64
CA SER A 65 5.58 -1.62 2.32
C SER A 65 6.93 -0.97 2.03
N GLY A 66 7.05 -0.17 0.97
CA GLY A 66 8.31 0.42 0.49
C GLY A 66 9.30 -0.60 -0.10
N ARG A 67 8.96 -1.90 -0.12
CA ARG A 67 9.80 -2.97 -0.65
C ARG A 67 9.53 -3.26 -2.12
N PHE A 68 8.40 -2.79 -2.63
CA PHE A 68 7.96 -3.03 -4.01
C PHE A 68 7.63 -1.73 -4.73
N LYS A 69 7.86 -1.74 -6.03
CA LYS A 69 7.47 -0.70 -6.98
C LYS A 69 6.48 -1.28 -7.97
N PRO A 70 5.16 -1.24 -7.67
CA PRO A 70 4.16 -1.72 -8.61
C PRO A 70 4.13 -0.88 -9.87
N LEU A 71 4.08 -1.56 -11.03
CA LEU A 71 3.85 -0.94 -12.33
C LEU A 71 2.43 -0.35 -12.37
N SER A 72 2.29 0.85 -12.94
CA SER A 72 0.96 1.45 -13.13
C SER A 72 0.13 0.62 -14.11
N PRO A 73 -1.19 0.42 -13.87
CA PRO A 73 -2.06 -0.29 -14.82
C PRO A 73 -2.08 0.29 -16.23
N ASP A 74 -1.82 1.61 -16.36
CA ASP A 74 -1.78 2.30 -17.65
C ASP A 74 -0.50 2.01 -18.45
N GLU A 75 0.56 1.56 -17.78
CA GLU A 75 1.82 1.16 -18.40
C GLU A 75 1.84 -0.31 -18.82
N MET A 76 0.82 -1.10 -18.44
CA MET A 76 0.74 -2.52 -18.74
C MET A 76 0.34 -2.74 -20.22
N LEU A 77 1.16 -3.49 -20.95
CA LEU A 77 0.93 -3.83 -22.36
C LEU A 77 -0.18 -4.89 -22.53
N ALA A 78 -0.40 -5.73 -21.53
CA ALA A 78 -1.40 -6.79 -21.53
C ALA A 78 -2.03 -6.95 -20.14
N ARG A 79 -3.17 -7.63 -20.08
CA ARG A 79 -3.88 -7.94 -18.83
C ARG A 79 -4.21 -9.42 -18.74
N PRO A 80 -3.19 -10.31 -18.70
CA PRO A 80 -3.41 -11.75 -18.59
C PRO A 80 -4.09 -12.09 -17.27
N THR A 81 -4.93 -13.10 -17.29
CA THR A 81 -5.67 -13.61 -16.14
C THR A 81 -5.37 -15.08 -15.87
N ARG A 82 -4.70 -15.73 -16.80
CA ARG A 82 -4.24 -17.13 -16.75
C ARG A 82 -2.80 -17.20 -17.22
N GLY A 83 -2.08 -18.21 -16.74
CA GLY A 83 -0.66 -18.39 -17.06
C GLY A 83 -0.37 -18.52 -18.56
N GLU A 84 -1.26 -19.19 -19.29
CA GLU A 84 -1.11 -19.42 -20.74
C GLU A 84 -1.21 -18.11 -21.56
N GLU A 85 -1.76 -17.06 -20.97
CA GLU A 85 -1.93 -15.73 -21.59
C GLU A 85 -0.70 -14.84 -21.38
N VAL A 86 0.29 -15.26 -20.54
CA VAL A 86 1.44 -14.42 -20.17
C VAL A 86 2.53 -14.51 -21.23
N ASP A 87 2.80 -13.43 -21.94
CA ASP A 87 4.05 -13.27 -22.69
C ASP A 87 5.11 -12.59 -21.79
N PHE A 88 5.99 -13.39 -21.20
CA PHE A 88 7.03 -12.89 -20.30
C PHE A 88 8.02 -11.90 -20.94
N ARG A 89 8.12 -11.84 -22.28
CA ARG A 89 8.99 -10.89 -22.99
C ARG A 89 8.48 -9.46 -22.80
N ASP A 90 7.16 -9.28 -22.84
CA ASP A 90 6.53 -7.96 -22.65
C ASP A 90 6.83 -7.42 -21.24
N TRP A 91 6.72 -8.28 -20.23
CA TRP A 91 6.98 -7.90 -18.84
C TRP A 91 8.46 -7.63 -18.58
N ARG A 92 9.37 -8.39 -19.20
CA ARG A 92 10.81 -8.09 -19.15
C ARG A 92 11.15 -6.74 -19.80
N ALA A 93 10.50 -6.42 -20.92
CA ALA A 93 10.68 -5.12 -21.58
C ALA A 93 10.24 -3.94 -20.72
N LEU A 94 9.26 -4.15 -19.81
CA LEU A 94 8.81 -3.18 -18.82
C LEU A 94 9.66 -3.15 -17.53
N ASN A 95 10.76 -3.92 -17.47
CA ASN A 95 11.63 -4.08 -16.28
C ASN A 95 10.85 -4.55 -15.05
N VAL A 96 9.94 -5.49 -15.23
CA VAL A 96 9.18 -6.14 -14.14
C VAL A 96 9.86 -7.44 -13.78
N ASP A 97 10.17 -7.62 -12.49
CA ASP A 97 10.81 -8.85 -11.98
C ASP A 97 9.77 -9.93 -11.64
N ASN A 98 8.63 -9.51 -11.10
CA ASN A 98 7.56 -10.40 -10.64
C ASN A 98 6.21 -9.94 -11.15
N LEU A 99 5.34 -10.90 -11.47
CA LEU A 99 4.02 -10.67 -12.01
C LEU A 99 2.97 -11.38 -11.16
N VAL A 100 1.97 -10.63 -10.72
CA VAL A 100 0.76 -11.15 -10.06
C VAL A 100 -0.41 -11.01 -11.02
N ILE A 101 -1.07 -12.11 -11.32
CA ILE A 101 -2.32 -12.16 -12.10
C ILE A 101 -3.41 -12.87 -11.31
N GLY A 102 -4.66 -12.65 -11.64
CA GLY A 102 -5.74 -13.33 -10.96
C GLY A 102 -7.12 -13.08 -11.55
N ASP A 103 -8.08 -13.81 -11.02
CA ASP A 103 -9.49 -13.64 -11.32
C ASP A 103 -10.38 -13.80 -10.08
N ILE A 104 -11.59 -13.29 -10.19
CA ILE A 104 -12.65 -13.40 -9.19
C ILE A 104 -13.85 -14.02 -9.88
N SER A 105 -14.40 -15.09 -9.32
CA SER A 105 -15.59 -15.76 -9.81
C SER A 105 -16.67 -15.86 -8.73
N PRO A 106 -17.96 -15.87 -9.09
CA PRO A 106 -19.05 -16.13 -8.15
C PRO A 106 -18.93 -17.52 -7.52
N ASN A 107 -19.31 -17.62 -6.23
CA ASN A 107 -19.37 -18.88 -5.49
C ASN A 107 -20.64 -18.91 -4.61
N GLY A 108 -21.78 -19.13 -5.23
CA GLY A 108 -23.07 -19.09 -4.55
C GLY A 108 -23.52 -17.67 -4.16
N PRO A 109 -24.62 -17.54 -3.39
CA PRO A 109 -25.17 -16.26 -2.98
C PRO A 109 -24.20 -15.47 -2.09
N GLY A 110 -23.70 -14.32 -2.61
CA GLY A 110 -22.79 -13.43 -1.88
C GLY A 110 -21.37 -13.96 -1.67
N GLY A 111 -21.05 -15.14 -2.20
CA GLY A 111 -19.73 -15.74 -2.15
C GLY A 111 -18.92 -15.49 -3.42
N PHE A 112 -17.60 -15.54 -3.26
CA PHE A 112 -16.63 -15.43 -4.33
C PHE A 112 -15.51 -16.46 -4.17
N ILE A 113 -14.85 -16.79 -5.27
CA ILE A 113 -13.54 -17.43 -5.27
C ILE A 113 -12.58 -16.45 -5.91
N VAL A 114 -11.54 -16.08 -5.19
CA VAL A 114 -10.41 -15.31 -5.70
C VAL A 114 -9.27 -16.27 -6.01
N LYS A 115 -8.81 -16.30 -7.25
CA LYS A 115 -7.61 -17.03 -7.65
C LYS A 115 -6.52 -16.04 -7.99
N PHE A 116 -5.30 -16.32 -7.54
CA PHE A 116 -4.14 -15.54 -7.95
C PHE A 116 -2.94 -16.46 -8.20
N TYR A 117 -2.01 -15.96 -9.00
CA TYR A 117 -0.76 -16.61 -9.34
C TYR A 117 0.36 -15.56 -9.32
N LEU A 118 1.49 -15.93 -8.76
CA LEU A 118 2.72 -15.15 -8.75
C LEU A 118 3.75 -15.83 -9.64
N TYR A 119 4.37 -15.05 -10.53
CA TYR A 119 5.38 -15.52 -11.48
C TYR A 119 6.70 -14.78 -11.28
N ASP A 120 7.81 -15.52 -11.50
CA ASP A 120 9.12 -14.97 -11.80
C ASP A 120 9.17 -14.67 -13.30
N VAL A 121 9.30 -13.40 -13.66
CA VAL A 121 9.26 -12.94 -15.06
C VAL A 121 10.53 -13.35 -15.81
N PHE A 122 11.68 -13.37 -15.14
CA PHE A 122 12.94 -13.75 -15.77
C PHE A 122 13.01 -15.23 -16.07
N ARG A 123 12.60 -16.09 -15.14
CA ARG A 123 12.54 -17.54 -15.32
C ARG A 123 11.35 -17.97 -16.16
N GLY A 124 10.27 -17.19 -16.21
CA GLY A 124 9.02 -17.55 -16.85
C GLY A 124 8.27 -18.65 -16.11
N GLU A 125 8.46 -18.75 -14.79
CA GLU A 125 7.92 -19.84 -13.97
C GLU A 125 6.96 -19.30 -12.91
N GLN A 126 5.94 -20.09 -12.61
CA GLN A 126 5.05 -19.82 -11.49
C GLN A 126 5.76 -20.12 -10.17
N ILE A 127 5.84 -19.14 -9.28
CA ILE A 127 6.40 -19.29 -7.94
C ILE A 127 5.34 -19.90 -7.00
N THR A 128 4.12 -19.33 -7.00
CA THR A 128 3.01 -19.80 -6.17
C THR A 128 1.67 -19.40 -6.76
N GLY A 129 0.58 -19.95 -6.22
CA GLY A 129 -0.78 -19.58 -6.57
C GLY A 129 -1.79 -20.26 -5.66
N TYR A 130 -2.87 -19.56 -5.38
CA TYR A 130 -3.92 -20.04 -4.49
C TYR A 130 -5.31 -19.75 -5.04
N SER A 131 -6.26 -20.55 -4.55
CA SER A 131 -7.69 -20.36 -4.74
C SER A 131 -8.33 -20.15 -3.37
N MET A 132 -8.87 -18.97 -3.14
CA MET A 132 -9.34 -18.51 -1.83
C MET A 132 -10.85 -18.25 -1.88
N PRO A 133 -11.67 -19.10 -1.25
CA PRO A 133 -13.09 -18.80 -1.08
C PRO A 133 -13.25 -17.62 -0.10
N THR A 134 -14.16 -16.71 -0.42
CA THR A 134 -14.41 -15.51 0.37
C THR A 134 -15.85 -15.01 0.23
N THR A 135 -16.23 -14.01 1.00
CA THR A 135 -17.52 -13.33 0.88
C THR A 135 -17.33 -11.88 0.40
N ALA A 136 -18.42 -11.23 -0.01
CA ALA A 136 -18.39 -9.82 -0.37
C ALA A 136 -17.84 -8.94 0.77
N ARG A 137 -18.14 -9.29 2.02
CA ARG A 137 -17.68 -8.61 3.22
C ARG A 137 -16.17 -8.77 3.44
N ASP A 138 -15.64 -9.97 3.17
CA ASP A 138 -14.26 -10.33 3.50
C ASP A 138 -13.32 -10.19 2.30
N LEU A 139 -13.83 -9.76 1.15
CA LEU A 139 -13.07 -9.67 -0.09
C LEU A 139 -11.83 -8.78 0.02
N ARG A 140 -11.94 -7.68 0.79
CA ARG A 140 -10.83 -6.79 1.05
C ARG A 140 -9.77 -7.44 1.96
N ALA A 141 -10.19 -8.13 3.02
CA ALA A 141 -9.28 -8.90 3.88
C ALA A 141 -8.57 -10.00 3.09
N THR A 142 -9.26 -10.64 2.13
CA THR A 142 -8.64 -11.59 1.20
C THR A 142 -7.56 -10.93 0.33
N ALA A 143 -7.78 -9.69 -0.14
CA ALA A 143 -6.77 -8.95 -0.89
C ALA A 143 -5.52 -8.67 -0.03
N HIS A 144 -5.69 -8.25 1.22
CA HIS A 144 -4.59 -8.06 2.17
C HIS A 144 -3.83 -9.37 2.43
N SER A 145 -4.55 -10.50 2.56
CA SER A 145 -3.91 -11.82 2.72
C SER A 145 -3.11 -12.24 1.48
N ILE A 146 -3.59 -11.90 0.27
CA ILE A 146 -2.82 -12.11 -0.97
C ILE A 146 -1.54 -11.28 -0.95
N ALA A 147 -1.62 -10.00 -0.55
CA ALA A 147 -0.46 -9.14 -0.42
C ALA A 147 0.56 -9.70 0.60
N ASP A 148 0.09 -10.24 1.74
CA ASP A 148 0.96 -10.91 2.73
C ASP A 148 1.67 -12.12 2.12
N ILE A 149 0.96 -12.99 1.39
CA ILE A 149 1.54 -14.16 0.73
C ILE A 149 2.60 -13.75 -0.29
N VAL A 150 2.31 -12.75 -1.15
CA VAL A 150 3.25 -12.24 -2.15
C VAL A 150 4.49 -11.64 -1.47
N TYR A 151 4.27 -10.83 -0.44
CA TYR A 151 5.35 -10.20 0.33
C TYR A 151 6.27 -11.25 0.95
N GLU A 152 5.70 -12.22 1.67
CA GLU A 152 6.46 -13.28 2.33
C GLU A 152 7.21 -14.16 1.32
N THR A 153 6.55 -14.53 0.22
CA THR A 153 7.16 -15.36 -0.83
C THR A 153 8.39 -14.68 -1.44
N LEU A 154 8.36 -13.35 -1.65
CA LEU A 154 9.44 -12.63 -2.32
C LEU A 154 10.50 -12.07 -1.37
N THR A 155 10.17 -11.88 -0.09
CA THR A 155 11.10 -11.27 0.89
C THR A 155 11.60 -12.24 1.95
N GLY A 156 10.93 -13.38 2.13
CA GLY A 156 11.17 -14.32 3.22
C GLY A 156 10.71 -13.82 4.59
N GLN A 157 9.98 -12.70 4.66
CA GLN A 157 9.47 -12.12 5.89
C GLN A 157 7.94 -12.11 5.87
N PRO A 158 7.26 -12.42 6.98
CA PRO A 158 5.80 -12.37 7.01
C PRO A 158 5.29 -10.95 6.74
N GLY A 159 4.21 -10.84 5.95
CA GLY A 159 3.49 -9.60 5.76
C GLY A 159 2.63 -9.24 6.98
N ALA A 160 2.13 -8.02 7.01
CA ALA A 160 1.25 -7.53 8.07
C ALA A 160 0.06 -6.71 7.51
N PHE A 161 -0.29 -6.93 6.23
CA PHE A 161 -1.34 -6.15 5.57
C PHE A 161 -2.73 -6.61 6.02
N ALA A 162 -2.93 -7.91 6.28
CA ALA A 162 -4.17 -8.47 6.81
C ALA A 162 -4.33 -8.25 8.33
N THR A 163 -3.71 -7.20 8.88
CA THR A 163 -3.83 -6.82 10.28
C THR A 163 -4.73 -5.60 10.46
N ARG A 164 -5.02 -5.24 11.70
CA ARG A 164 -5.77 -4.03 12.07
C ARG A 164 -4.91 -3.13 12.92
N ILE A 165 -5.11 -1.82 12.78
CA ILE A 165 -4.47 -0.81 13.62
C ILE A 165 -5.47 -0.24 14.61
N ALA A 166 -5.03 -0.03 15.85
CA ALA A 166 -5.73 0.78 16.84
C ALA A 166 -5.02 2.11 16.95
N TYR A 167 -5.77 3.21 16.96
CA TYR A 167 -5.22 4.56 17.03
C TYR A 167 -6.19 5.52 17.72
N VAL A 168 -5.62 6.56 18.29
CA VAL A 168 -6.39 7.62 18.94
C VAL A 168 -6.46 8.83 18.03
N THR A 169 -7.65 9.40 17.87
CA THR A 169 -7.85 10.68 17.22
C THR A 169 -8.31 11.71 18.24
N SER A 170 -7.80 12.92 18.16
CA SER A 170 -8.26 14.06 18.93
C SER A 170 -8.77 15.15 18.00
N GLN A 171 -9.95 15.65 18.27
CA GLN A 171 -10.59 16.72 17.52
C GLN A 171 -11.09 17.81 18.45
N ARG A 172 -10.55 19.03 18.29
CA ARG A 172 -11.03 20.19 19.04
C ARG A 172 -12.37 20.65 18.50
N GLN A 173 -13.38 20.69 19.37
CA GLN A 173 -14.76 21.12 19.02
C GLN A 173 -15.11 22.54 19.51
N GLY A 174 -14.13 23.28 20.09
CA GLY A 174 -14.29 24.62 20.61
C GLY A 174 -13.08 25.07 21.40
N LYS A 175 -13.21 26.17 22.20
CA LYS A 175 -12.06 26.68 23.00
C LYS A 175 -11.62 25.70 24.08
N ASP A 176 -12.56 24.95 24.69
CA ASP A 176 -12.30 24.08 25.85
C ASP A 176 -12.96 22.71 25.71
N GLN A 177 -13.32 22.29 24.48
CA GLN A 177 -13.90 20.99 24.22
C GLN A 177 -13.06 20.20 23.23
N GLU A 178 -12.59 19.06 23.68
CA GLU A 178 -11.87 18.10 22.89
C GLU A 178 -12.66 16.80 22.84
N LYS A 179 -12.76 16.22 21.66
CA LYS A 179 -13.33 14.88 21.45
C LYS A 179 -12.18 13.94 21.11
N VAL A 180 -11.96 12.96 21.98
CA VAL A 180 -10.92 11.95 21.82
C VAL A 180 -11.60 10.61 21.52
N GLU A 181 -11.17 9.93 20.46
CA GLU A 181 -11.74 8.65 20.06
C GLU A 181 -10.63 7.60 19.88
N LEU A 182 -10.83 6.44 20.51
CA LEU A 182 -10.11 5.23 20.16
C LEU A 182 -10.81 4.57 18.96
N ARG A 183 -10.05 4.36 17.90
CA ARG A 183 -10.53 3.76 16.65
C ARG A 183 -9.73 2.54 16.27
N ILE A 184 -10.38 1.64 15.57
CA ILE A 184 -9.75 0.48 14.94
C ILE A 184 -10.09 0.53 13.45
N ALA A 185 -9.09 0.28 12.59
CA ALA A 185 -9.24 0.20 11.14
C ALA A 185 -8.38 -0.93 10.57
N ASP A 186 -8.56 -1.27 9.29
CA ASP A 186 -7.61 -2.11 8.58
C ASP A 186 -6.23 -1.42 8.53
N ALA A 187 -5.16 -2.17 8.32
CA ALA A 187 -3.79 -1.65 8.34
C ALA A 187 -3.54 -0.48 7.37
N ASP A 188 -4.37 -0.32 6.36
CA ASP A 188 -4.35 0.79 5.40
C ASP A 188 -5.27 1.97 5.77
N GLY A 189 -5.93 1.89 6.94
CA GLY A 189 -6.86 2.89 7.44
C GLY A 189 -8.29 2.75 6.92
N TYR A 190 -8.59 1.72 6.13
CA TYR A 190 -9.94 1.50 5.61
C TYR A 190 -10.91 1.08 6.72
N SER A 191 -12.21 1.41 6.55
CA SER A 191 -13.32 1.05 7.44
C SER A 191 -13.05 1.35 8.94
N PRO A 192 -12.70 2.60 9.30
CA PRO A 192 -12.44 2.96 10.69
C PRO A 192 -13.72 2.85 11.54
N GLN A 193 -13.61 2.19 12.68
CA GLN A 193 -14.66 2.02 13.66
C GLN A 193 -14.27 2.69 14.98
N THR A 194 -15.14 3.54 15.54
CA THR A 194 -14.93 4.12 16.87
C THR A 194 -15.32 3.09 17.92
N ILE A 195 -14.38 2.76 18.80
CA ILE A 195 -14.57 1.80 19.91
C ILE A 195 -14.96 2.55 21.18
N VAL A 196 -14.27 3.67 21.45
CA VAL A 196 -14.50 4.52 22.62
C VAL A 196 -14.48 5.98 22.18
N SER A 197 -15.38 6.78 22.74
CA SER A 197 -15.39 8.25 22.64
C SER A 197 -15.33 8.86 24.03
N SER A 198 -14.41 9.80 24.26
CA SER A 198 -14.16 10.46 25.54
C SER A 198 -13.99 11.96 25.33
N LYS A 199 -14.17 12.73 26.40
CA LYS A 199 -13.78 14.13 26.50
C LYS A 199 -12.42 14.28 27.22
N GLU A 200 -11.91 13.17 27.77
CA GLU A 200 -10.62 13.09 28.44
C GLU A 200 -9.60 12.40 27.51
N PRO A 201 -8.31 12.73 27.64
CA PRO A 201 -7.26 12.10 26.86
C PRO A 201 -7.23 10.57 27.04
N ILE A 202 -7.11 9.84 25.92
CA ILE A 202 -6.85 8.40 25.91
C ILE A 202 -5.34 8.25 25.70
N MET A 203 -4.62 7.75 26.71
CA MET A 203 -3.15 7.78 26.76
C MET A 203 -2.48 6.64 25.98
N SER A 204 -3.17 5.50 25.76
CA SER A 204 -2.63 4.36 24.99
C SER A 204 -3.79 3.55 24.43
N PRO A 205 -3.74 3.20 23.16
CA PRO A 205 -4.68 2.25 22.55
C PRO A 205 -4.38 0.82 22.99
#